data_c8b12014fd394aa40715e204c820da15
#
_entry.id   c8b12014fd394aa40715e204c820da15
#
_cell.length_a   1.000
_cell.length_b   1.000
_cell.length_c   1.000
_cell.angle_alpha   90.00
_cell.angle_beta   90.00
_cell.angle_gamma   90.00
#
_symmetry.space_group_name_H-M   'P 1'
#
loop_
_entity.id
_entity.type
_entity.pdbx_description
1 polymer ?
#
loop_
_entity_poly.entity_id
_entity_poly.type
_entity_poly.pdbx_seq_one_letter_code
_entity_poly.pdbx_strand_id
1 'polypeptide(L)'
;MRIITGTAKGKRLFAPEGRDVRPTPERVKEGIFSALQFDIEGRRVLDLFAGSGQLGLEALSRGADSCTFVDMSETSLALVRKNLEGTGLSNKARVVRSDYAAFAAACRDTFDIAFLDPPYSAGLLMPALKAVLPLMSEHGTIVCEHPPETVLDEEAGGFKKLKTYRYGKVLITVYRKGESL
;
A
#
# COMPACT_ATOMS: atom_id res chain seq x y z
N MET A 1 -5.84 -7.26 14.24
CA MET A 1 -5.09 -6.20 13.49
C MET A 1 -5.11 -4.89 14.27
N ARG A 2 -4.03 -4.13 14.27
CA ARG A 2 -3.92 -2.85 14.98
C ARG A 2 -2.92 -1.92 14.29
N ILE A 3 -2.97 -0.63 14.61
CA ILE A 3 -1.93 0.34 14.26
C ILE A 3 -0.73 0.12 15.18
N ILE A 4 0.46 0.06 14.59
CA ILE A 4 1.71 -0.28 15.31
C ILE A 4 2.36 0.98 15.88
N THR A 5 2.39 2.06 15.12
CA THR A 5 3.15 3.28 15.48
C THR A 5 2.39 4.54 15.08
N GLY A 6 2.81 5.69 15.60
CA GLY A 6 2.28 7.00 15.25
C GLY A 6 1.10 7.47 16.11
N THR A 7 0.33 8.42 15.59
CA THR A 7 -0.72 9.14 16.31
C THR A 7 -1.90 8.25 16.72
N ALA A 8 -2.15 7.16 15.97
CA ALA A 8 -3.21 6.19 16.24
C ALA A 8 -2.68 4.86 16.81
N LYS A 9 -1.44 4.82 17.34
CA LYS A 9 -0.80 3.62 17.89
C LYS A 9 -1.72 2.86 18.84
N GLY A 10 -1.77 1.53 18.66
CA GLY A 10 -2.55 0.61 19.51
C GLY A 10 -4.03 0.51 19.17
N LYS A 11 -4.58 1.41 18.33
CA LYS A 11 -5.97 1.31 17.90
C LYS A 11 -6.20 0.04 17.08
N ARG A 12 -7.26 -0.69 17.44
CA ARG A 12 -7.66 -1.92 16.74
C ARG A 12 -8.33 -1.55 15.41
N LEU A 13 -8.05 -2.35 14.39
CA LEU A 13 -8.67 -2.25 13.08
C LEU A 13 -9.63 -3.42 12.88
N PHE A 14 -10.78 -3.13 12.27
CA PHE A 14 -11.70 -4.15 11.80
C PHE A 14 -11.07 -4.86 10.60
N ALA A 15 -11.19 -6.19 10.60
CA ALA A 15 -10.69 -7.05 9.53
C ALA A 15 -11.87 -7.65 8.75
N PRO A 16 -11.67 -8.07 7.50
CA PRO A 16 -12.68 -8.83 6.78
C PRO A 16 -13.03 -10.11 7.53
N GLU A 17 -14.30 -10.49 7.50
CA GLU A 17 -14.77 -11.78 7.99
C GLU A 17 -14.59 -12.83 6.88
N GLY A 18 -14.04 -14.01 7.21
CA GLY A 18 -13.86 -15.12 6.29
C GLY A 18 -12.46 -15.70 6.28
N ARG A 19 -12.35 -16.95 5.79
CA ARG A 19 -11.08 -17.71 5.74
C ARG A 19 -10.16 -17.32 4.58
N ASP A 20 -10.70 -16.66 3.55
CA ASP A 20 -10.00 -16.41 2.29
C ASP A 20 -9.26 -15.06 2.27
N VAL A 21 -9.50 -14.17 3.23
CA VAL A 21 -8.81 -12.90 3.33
C VAL A 21 -7.80 -12.96 4.47
N ARG A 22 -6.54 -13.11 4.13
CA ARG A 22 -5.45 -13.13 5.09
C ARG A 22 -4.92 -11.70 5.28
N PRO A 23 -5.14 -11.06 6.43
CA PRO A 23 -4.53 -9.76 6.71
C PRO A 23 -3.02 -9.89 6.69
N THR A 24 -2.32 -8.89 6.17
CA THR A 24 -0.86 -8.81 6.27
C THR A 24 -0.44 -8.97 7.74
N PRO A 25 0.38 -9.97 8.08
CA PRO A 25 0.81 -10.19 9.46
C PRO A 25 1.51 -8.94 10.03
N GLU A 26 1.35 -8.68 11.33
CA GLU A 26 1.97 -7.52 11.98
C GLU A 26 3.48 -7.44 11.72
N ARG A 27 4.19 -8.59 11.74
CA ARG A 27 5.62 -8.66 11.44
C ARG A 27 5.98 -8.21 10.02
N VAL A 28 5.14 -8.50 9.03
CA VAL A 28 5.33 -8.06 7.65
C VAL A 28 5.12 -6.55 7.58
N LYS A 29 4.05 -6.06 8.19
CA LYS A 29 3.76 -4.62 8.29
C LYS A 29 4.89 -3.85 8.99
N GLU A 30 5.41 -4.37 10.12
CA GLU A 30 6.58 -3.80 10.79
C GLU A 30 7.79 -3.72 9.85
N GLY A 31 8.05 -4.76 9.07
CA GLY A 31 9.14 -4.80 8.11
C GLY A 31 8.99 -3.77 7.00
N ILE A 32 7.79 -3.64 6.40
CA ILE A 32 7.48 -2.61 5.40
C ILE A 32 7.79 -1.23 5.96
N PHE A 33 7.24 -0.91 7.12
CA PHE A 33 7.37 0.42 7.71
C PHE A 33 8.74 0.69 8.33
N SER A 34 9.51 -0.32 8.68
CA SER A 34 10.92 -0.18 9.02
C SER A 34 11.77 0.24 7.81
N ALA A 35 11.47 -0.34 6.63
CA ALA A 35 12.14 0.05 5.40
C ALA A 35 11.78 1.48 4.92
N LEU A 36 10.62 2.00 5.34
CA LEU A 36 10.09 3.32 4.97
C LEU A 36 10.19 4.37 6.08
N GLN A 37 10.80 4.06 7.23
CA GLN A 37 10.64 4.87 8.45
C GLN A 37 11.02 6.36 8.33
N PHE A 38 11.94 6.70 7.41
CA PHE A 38 12.38 8.07 7.16
C PHE A 38 11.69 8.72 5.95
N ASP A 39 10.82 7.98 5.26
CA ASP A 39 10.25 8.42 3.98
C ASP A 39 8.73 8.63 4.04
N ILE A 40 8.09 8.53 5.21
CA ILE A 40 6.62 8.54 5.33
C ILE A 40 6.06 9.92 5.66
N GLU A 41 6.73 10.67 6.53
CA GLU A 41 6.23 11.95 7.02
C GLU A 41 6.03 12.95 5.87
N GLY A 42 4.85 13.57 5.82
CA GLY A 42 4.47 14.54 4.80
C GLY A 42 4.22 13.95 3.40
N ARG A 43 4.22 12.62 3.23
CA ARG A 43 4.07 11.97 1.91
C ARG A 43 2.63 11.74 1.52
N ARG A 44 2.36 11.79 0.22
CA ARG A 44 1.09 11.39 -0.40
C ARG A 44 1.15 9.91 -0.72
N VAL A 45 0.25 9.14 -0.13
CA VAL A 45 0.26 7.68 -0.19
C VAL A 45 -0.88 7.16 -1.06
N LEU A 46 -0.63 6.12 -1.82
CA LEU A 46 -1.62 5.33 -2.54
C LEU A 46 -1.65 3.91 -1.96
N ASP A 47 -2.81 3.45 -1.52
CA ASP A 47 -3.08 2.07 -1.14
C ASP A 47 -4.01 1.47 -2.19
N LEU A 48 -3.42 0.80 -3.21
CA LEU A 48 -4.14 0.50 -4.47
C LEU A 48 -5.04 -0.74 -4.38
N PHE A 49 -4.78 -1.65 -3.46
CA PHE A 49 -5.62 -2.81 -3.16
C PHE A 49 -5.90 -2.78 -1.66
N ALA A 50 -6.66 -1.76 -1.25
CA ALA A 50 -6.69 -1.32 0.15
C ALA A 50 -7.22 -2.37 1.13
N GLY A 51 -8.14 -3.25 0.72
CA GLY A 51 -8.74 -4.24 1.61
C GLY A 51 -9.35 -3.57 2.85
N SER A 52 -8.79 -3.83 4.02
CA SER A 52 -9.18 -3.17 5.27
C SER A 52 -8.51 -1.80 5.50
N GLY A 53 -7.61 -1.38 4.61
CA GLY A 53 -6.86 -0.13 4.70
C GLY A 53 -5.67 -0.16 5.65
N GLN A 54 -5.21 -1.33 6.10
CA GLN A 54 -4.22 -1.43 7.17
C GLN A 54 -2.86 -0.77 6.83
N LEU A 55 -2.43 -0.79 5.56
CA LEU A 55 -1.16 -0.17 5.15
C LEU A 55 -1.30 1.35 5.05
N GLY A 56 -2.32 1.83 4.37
CA GLY A 56 -2.59 3.26 4.27
C GLY A 56 -2.87 3.92 5.62
N LEU A 57 -3.62 3.26 6.51
CA LEU A 57 -3.89 3.73 7.87
C LEU A 57 -2.62 3.79 8.73
N GLU A 58 -1.74 2.81 8.63
CA GLU A 58 -0.44 2.83 9.30
C GLU A 58 0.42 4.00 8.79
N ALA A 59 0.44 4.25 7.48
CA ALA A 59 1.16 5.38 6.88
C ALA A 59 0.61 6.72 7.40
N LEU A 60 -0.70 6.91 7.42
CA LEU A 60 -1.34 8.10 7.97
C LEU A 60 -1.01 8.30 9.45
N SER A 61 -1.04 7.23 10.24
CA SER A 61 -0.68 7.27 11.67
C SER A 61 0.78 7.68 11.89
N ARG A 62 1.67 7.36 10.96
CA ARG A 62 3.10 7.69 11.00
C ARG A 62 3.43 9.06 10.40
N GLY A 63 2.43 9.86 10.04
CA GLY A 63 2.61 11.24 9.61
C GLY A 63 2.52 11.47 8.11
N ALA A 64 2.07 10.51 7.31
CA ALA A 64 1.73 10.78 5.91
C ALA A 64 0.75 11.96 5.81
N ASP A 65 0.92 12.80 4.80
CA ASP A 65 0.06 13.96 4.57
C ASP A 65 -1.34 13.52 4.16
N SER A 66 -1.41 12.57 3.24
CA SER A 66 -2.65 12.02 2.73
C SER A 66 -2.51 10.58 2.29
N CYS A 67 -3.65 9.85 2.23
CA CYS A 67 -3.71 8.52 1.64
C CYS A 67 -4.97 8.36 0.79
N THR A 68 -4.79 7.90 -0.45
CA THR A 68 -5.88 7.46 -1.31
C THR A 68 -5.98 5.95 -1.24
N PHE A 69 -7.12 5.47 -0.77
CA PHE A 69 -7.46 4.05 -0.66
C PHE A 69 -8.31 3.65 -1.86
N VAL A 70 -7.87 2.67 -2.63
CA VAL A 70 -8.56 2.17 -3.82
C VAL A 70 -8.85 0.68 -3.66
N ASP A 71 -10.09 0.28 -3.90
CA ASP A 71 -10.49 -1.14 -3.95
C ASP A 71 -11.73 -1.29 -4.83
N MET A 72 -11.90 -2.44 -5.45
CA MET A 72 -13.11 -2.78 -6.22
C MET A 72 -14.29 -3.12 -5.31
N SER A 73 -13.99 -3.69 -4.14
CA SER A 73 -14.98 -4.22 -3.18
C SER A 73 -15.54 -3.11 -2.30
N GLU A 74 -16.84 -2.86 -2.40
CA GLU A 74 -17.51 -1.94 -1.48
C GLU A 74 -17.45 -2.43 -0.03
N THR A 75 -17.45 -3.75 0.19
CA THR A 75 -17.28 -4.33 1.53
C THR A 75 -15.91 -3.97 2.12
N SER A 76 -14.84 -4.05 1.32
CA SER A 76 -13.49 -3.61 1.72
C SER A 76 -13.49 -2.12 2.05
N LEU A 77 -14.06 -1.29 1.18
CA LEU A 77 -14.09 0.16 1.39
C LEU A 77 -14.96 0.57 2.60
N ALA A 78 -16.01 -0.16 2.90
CA ALA A 78 -16.77 0.05 4.13
C ALA A 78 -15.91 -0.21 5.38
N LEU A 79 -15.04 -1.23 5.35
CA LEU A 79 -14.06 -1.46 6.42
C LEU A 79 -13.02 -0.34 6.49
N VAL A 80 -12.51 0.13 5.37
CA VAL A 80 -11.59 1.29 5.33
C VAL A 80 -12.22 2.50 6.01
N ARG A 81 -13.46 2.86 5.63
CA ARG A 81 -14.17 4.01 6.23
C ARG A 81 -14.36 3.83 7.74
N LYS A 82 -14.79 2.64 8.18
CA LYS A 82 -14.97 2.32 9.60
C LYS A 82 -13.64 2.41 10.38
N ASN A 83 -12.56 1.94 9.79
CA ASN A 83 -11.24 2.00 10.39
C ASN A 83 -10.69 3.44 10.43
N LEU A 84 -10.92 4.24 9.40
CA LEU A 84 -10.59 5.67 9.37
C LEU A 84 -11.30 6.44 10.47
N GLU A 85 -12.59 6.21 10.63
CA GLU A 85 -13.41 6.83 11.69
C GLU A 85 -12.90 6.42 13.08
N GLY A 86 -12.72 5.12 13.32
CA GLY A 86 -12.21 4.59 14.58
C GLY A 86 -10.80 5.07 14.95
N THR A 87 -9.97 5.38 13.98
CA THR A 87 -8.61 5.91 14.18
C THR A 87 -8.55 7.43 14.27
N GLY A 88 -9.59 8.14 13.78
CA GLY A 88 -9.62 9.61 13.70
C GLY A 88 -8.78 10.17 12.54
N LEU A 89 -8.54 9.39 11.50
CA LEU A 89 -7.68 9.74 10.36
C LEU A 89 -8.46 10.12 9.09
N SER A 90 -9.78 10.20 9.16
CA SER A 90 -10.67 10.43 8.01
C SER A 90 -10.37 11.71 7.22
N ASN A 91 -9.91 12.76 7.90
CA ASN A 91 -9.61 14.06 7.27
C ASN A 91 -8.40 14.05 6.33
N LYS A 92 -7.59 13.00 6.38
CA LYS A 92 -6.40 12.80 5.54
C LYS A 92 -6.60 11.71 4.48
N ALA A 93 -7.80 11.20 4.34
CA ALA A 93 -8.08 10.03 3.52
C ALA A 93 -9.06 10.34 2.39
N ARG A 94 -8.78 9.78 1.22
CA ARG A 94 -9.69 9.67 0.09
C ARG A 94 -9.98 8.19 -0.17
N VAL A 95 -11.25 7.81 -0.24
CA VAL A 95 -11.66 6.42 -0.49
C VAL A 95 -12.35 6.36 -1.85
N VAL A 96 -11.83 5.52 -2.74
CA VAL A 96 -12.26 5.43 -4.14
C VAL A 96 -12.61 3.98 -4.48
N ARG A 97 -13.85 3.75 -4.95
CA ARG A 97 -14.24 2.47 -5.51
C ARG A 97 -13.86 2.42 -6.97
N SER A 98 -12.86 1.62 -7.32
CA SER A 98 -12.40 1.43 -8.70
C SER A 98 -11.56 0.17 -8.80
N ASP A 99 -11.46 -0.42 -10.00
CA ASP A 99 -10.35 -1.30 -10.29
C ASP A 99 -9.06 -0.47 -10.50
N TYR A 100 -7.91 -1.13 -10.37
CA TYR A 100 -6.61 -0.47 -10.41
C TYR A 100 -6.33 0.20 -11.76
N ALA A 101 -6.77 -0.39 -12.87
CA ALA A 101 -6.47 0.12 -14.21
C ALA A 101 -7.33 1.35 -14.54
N ALA A 102 -8.64 1.29 -14.25
CA ALA A 102 -9.53 2.43 -14.38
C ALA A 102 -9.11 3.59 -13.48
N PHE A 103 -8.74 3.31 -12.24
CA PHE A 103 -8.21 4.33 -11.33
C PHE A 103 -6.95 4.98 -11.91
N ALA A 104 -5.96 4.18 -12.32
CA ALA A 104 -4.69 4.70 -12.84
C ALA A 104 -4.89 5.54 -14.11
N ALA A 105 -5.80 5.14 -15.00
CA ALA A 105 -6.09 5.87 -16.22
C ALA A 105 -6.79 7.23 -15.98
N ALA A 106 -7.63 7.31 -14.94
CA ALA A 106 -8.41 8.51 -14.63
C ALA A 106 -7.69 9.46 -13.66
N CYS A 107 -6.79 8.94 -12.82
CA CYS A 107 -6.11 9.70 -11.77
C CYS A 107 -5.17 10.75 -12.36
N ARG A 108 -5.17 11.94 -11.77
CA ARG A 108 -4.25 13.04 -12.11
C ARG A 108 -3.36 13.44 -10.93
N ASP A 109 -3.58 12.80 -9.77
CA ASP A 109 -2.76 13.04 -8.58
C ASP A 109 -1.41 12.34 -8.72
N THR A 110 -0.42 12.83 -8.00
CA THR A 110 0.92 12.25 -7.91
C THR A 110 1.15 11.74 -6.51
N PHE A 111 1.72 10.55 -6.39
CA PHE A 111 2.00 9.88 -5.12
C PHE A 111 3.49 9.72 -4.87
N ASP A 112 3.86 9.78 -3.60
CA ASP A 112 5.25 9.60 -3.16
C ASP A 112 5.50 8.16 -2.70
N ILE A 113 4.46 7.48 -2.21
CA ILE A 113 4.52 6.07 -1.82
C ILE A 113 3.28 5.36 -2.38
N ALA A 114 3.46 4.19 -2.99
CA ALA A 114 2.38 3.31 -3.40
C ALA A 114 2.54 1.92 -2.78
N PHE A 115 1.48 1.40 -2.17
CA PHE A 115 1.36 0.01 -1.72
C PHE A 115 0.58 -0.79 -2.75
N LEU A 116 1.15 -1.92 -3.18
CA LEU A 116 0.55 -2.88 -4.11
C LEU A 116 0.49 -4.26 -3.44
N ASP A 117 -0.69 -4.62 -2.95
CA ASP A 117 -0.97 -5.92 -2.33
C ASP A 117 -2.21 -6.58 -2.99
N PRO A 118 -2.12 -6.94 -4.28
CA PRO A 118 -3.23 -7.57 -4.98
C PRO A 118 -3.42 -9.02 -4.55
N PRO A 119 -4.61 -9.61 -4.78
CA PRO A 119 -4.83 -11.05 -4.60
C PRO A 119 -3.80 -11.86 -5.40
N TYR A 120 -3.08 -12.80 -4.75
CA TYR A 120 -1.97 -13.53 -5.34
C TYR A 120 -2.36 -14.36 -6.57
N SER A 121 -3.54 -14.95 -6.56
CA SER A 121 -4.03 -15.82 -7.64
C SER A 121 -4.40 -15.09 -8.93
N ALA A 122 -4.51 -13.77 -8.91
CA ALA A 122 -5.06 -13.01 -10.02
C ALA A 122 -4.02 -12.52 -11.05
N GLY A 123 -2.71 -12.69 -10.78
CA GLY A 123 -1.65 -12.20 -11.68
C GLY A 123 -1.64 -10.68 -11.90
N LEU A 124 -2.20 -9.92 -10.97
CA LEU A 124 -2.45 -8.48 -11.13
C LEU A 124 -1.23 -7.61 -10.80
N LEU A 125 -0.22 -8.13 -10.11
CA LEU A 125 0.84 -7.30 -9.55
C LEU A 125 1.66 -6.57 -10.63
N MET A 126 2.14 -7.28 -11.66
CA MET A 126 2.91 -6.65 -12.72
C MET A 126 2.11 -5.66 -13.56
N PRO A 127 0.87 -5.97 -13.98
CA PRO A 127 0.00 -4.98 -14.61
C PRO A 127 -0.26 -3.74 -13.72
N ALA A 128 -0.52 -3.94 -12.43
CA ALA A 128 -0.74 -2.85 -11.49
C ALA A 128 0.51 -2.00 -11.27
N LEU A 129 1.69 -2.64 -11.12
CA LEU A 129 2.97 -1.95 -11.04
C LEU A 129 3.15 -1.01 -12.24
N LYS A 130 2.97 -1.52 -13.46
CA LYS A 130 3.08 -0.71 -14.69
C LYS A 130 2.06 0.43 -14.73
N ALA A 131 0.84 0.19 -14.27
CA ALA A 131 -0.23 1.19 -14.27
C ALA A 131 0.03 2.36 -13.31
N VAL A 132 0.69 2.13 -12.18
CA VAL A 132 0.96 3.21 -11.18
C VAL A 132 2.21 4.02 -11.49
N LEU A 133 3.14 3.53 -12.32
CA LEU A 133 4.38 4.25 -12.62
C LEU A 133 4.18 5.72 -13.03
N PRO A 134 3.22 6.06 -13.92
CA PRO A 134 2.97 7.44 -14.31
C PRO A 134 2.43 8.33 -13.18
N LEU A 135 1.89 7.72 -12.11
CA LEU A 135 1.32 8.42 -10.96
C LEU A 135 2.37 8.68 -9.87
N MET A 136 3.58 8.16 -10.01
CA MET A 136 4.61 8.30 -8.97
C MET A 136 5.43 9.57 -9.16
N SER A 137 5.76 10.20 -8.04
CA SER A 137 6.69 11.33 -8.02
C SER A 137 8.11 10.92 -8.42
N GLU A 138 8.96 11.88 -8.71
CA GLU A 138 10.34 11.64 -9.13
C GLU A 138 11.16 10.85 -8.11
N HIS A 139 10.89 11.04 -6.82
CA HIS A 139 11.51 10.30 -5.72
C HIS A 139 10.56 9.27 -5.10
N GLY A 140 9.62 8.77 -5.90
CA GLY A 140 8.60 7.84 -5.44
C GLY A 140 9.15 6.48 -5.02
N THR A 141 8.45 5.84 -4.10
CA THR A 141 8.72 4.48 -3.63
C THR A 141 7.49 3.61 -3.85
N ILE A 142 7.66 2.44 -4.47
CA ILE A 142 6.59 1.45 -4.66
C ILE A 142 6.93 0.21 -3.83
N VAL A 143 5.99 -0.24 -3.03
CA VAL A 143 6.10 -1.43 -2.18
C VAL A 143 5.13 -2.47 -2.68
N CYS A 144 5.67 -3.61 -3.11
CA CYS A 144 4.91 -4.73 -3.65
C CYS A 144 4.92 -5.90 -2.65
N GLU A 145 3.74 -6.36 -2.22
CA GLU A 145 3.58 -7.63 -1.51
C GLU A 145 3.28 -8.74 -2.50
N HIS A 146 4.01 -9.86 -2.41
CA HIS A 146 3.81 -10.98 -3.34
C HIS A 146 4.31 -12.31 -2.78
N PRO A 147 3.83 -13.45 -3.31
CA PRO A 147 4.37 -14.76 -2.97
C PRO A 147 5.72 -15.01 -3.68
N PRO A 148 6.53 -15.99 -3.20
CA PRO A 148 7.86 -16.28 -3.77
C PRO A 148 7.85 -16.67 -5.25
N GLU A 149 6.75 -17.19 -5.75
CA GLU A 149 6.60 -17.65 -7.14
C GLU A 149 6.45 -16.48 -8.12
N THR A 150 6.09 -15.29 -7.64
CA THR A 150 5.95 -14.10 -8.48
C THR A 150 7.32 -13.51 -8.80
N VAL A 151 7.67 -13.51 -10.08
CA VAL A 151 8.89 -12.87 -10.57
C VAL A 151 8.58 -11.41 -10.92
N LEU A 152 9.36 -10.51 -10.34
CA LEU A 152 9.28 -9.08 -10.60
C LEU A 152 10.51 -8.64 -11.39
N ASP A 153 10.31 -7.76 -12.38
CA ASP A 153 11.39 -7.19 -13.19
C ASP A 153 12.36 -6.38 -12.31
N GLU A 154 13.64 -6.37 -12.64
CA GLU A 154 14.67 -5.59 -11.94
C GLU A 154 14.46 -4.08 -12.11
N GLU A 155 13.82 -3.69 -13.23
CA GLU A 155 13.49 -2.30 -13.52
C GLU A 155 12.11 -2.20 -14.20
N ALA A 156 11.34 -1.19 -13.84
CA ALA A 156 10.05 -0.86 -14.45
C ALA A 156 9.91 0.67 -14.56
N GLY A 157 9.89 1.20 -15.78
CA GLY A 157 9.63 2.62 -16.06
C GLY A 157 10.53 3.60 -15.30
N GLY A 158 11.82 3.28 -15.16
CA GLY A 158 12.80 4.07 -14.44
C GLY A 158 12.81 3.84 -12.90
N PHE A 159 11.96 2.95 -12.40
CA PHE A 159 12.01 2.46 -11.03
C PHE A 159 12.86 1.19 -10.97
N LYS A 160 13.89 1.18 -10.14
CA LYS A 160 14.77 0.04 -9.93
C LYS A 160 14.38 -0.72 -8.67
N LYS A 161 14.44 -2.04 -8.73
CA LYS A 161 14.29 -2.91 -7.57
C LYS A 161 15.44 -2.65 -6.61
N LEU A 162 15.11 -2.04 -5.46
CA LEU A 162 16.12 -1.71 -4.46
C LEU A 162 16.42 -2.89 -3.55
N LYS A 163 15.38 -3.56 -3.05
CA LYS A 163 15.51 -4.65 -2.09
C LYS A 163 14.26 -5.51 -2.05
N THR A 164 14.45 -6.80 -1.77
CA THR A 164 13.37 -7.74 -1.46
C THR A 164 13.61 -8.32 -0.06
N TYR A 165 12.59 -8.23 0.78
CA TYR A 165 12.56 -8.79 2.13
C TYR A 165 11.67 -10.03 2.13
N ARG A 166 12.07 -11.08 2.87
CA ARG A 166 11.32 -12.32 2.97
C ARG A 166 10.76 -12.54 4.38
N TYR A 167 9.46 -12.77 4.45
CA TYR A 167 8.72 -13.06 5.67
C TYR A 167 7.94 -14.38 5.51
N GLY A 168 8.63 -15.51 5.61
CA GLY A 168 8.07 -16.84 5.36
C GLY A 168 7.65 -17.02 3.90
N LYS A 169 6.34 -17.05 3.65
CA LYS A 169 5.74 -17.19 2.32
C LYS A 169 5.35 -15.84 1.68
N VAL A 170 5.72 -14.74 2.29
CA VAL A 170 5.46 -13.39 1.79
C VAL A 170 6.77 -12.71 1.45
N LEU A 171 6.86 -12.12 0.27
CA LEU A 171 7.95 -11.24 -0.13
C LEU A 171 7.45 -9.80 -0.21
N ILE A 172 8.31 -8.87 0.22
CA ILE A 172 8.10 -7.44 0.07
C ILE A 172 9.22 -6.90 -0.79
N THR A 173 8.88 -6.47 -1.99
CA THR A 173 9.83 -5.85 -2.91
C THR A 173 9.62 -4.35 -2.97
N VAL A 174 10.70 -3.60 -2.81
CA VAL A 174 10.71 -2.14 -2.84
C VAL A 174 11.37 -1.66 -4.11
N TYR A 175 10.66 -0.81 -4.85
CA TYR A 175 11.19 -0.08 -6.00
C TYR A 175 11.36 1.40 -5.67
N ARG A 176 12.42 2.00 -6.17
CA ARG A 176 12.66 3.46 -6.12
C ARG A 176 13.08 4.01 -7.47
N LYS A 177 12.63 5.24 -7.75
CA LYS A 177 13.05 6.01 -8.90
C LYS A 177 14.24 6.89 -8.51
N GLY A 178 15.26 6.94 -9.36
CA GLY A 178 16.19 8.06 -9.39
C GLY A 178 17.46 7.99 -8.55
N GLU A 179 17.81 6.91 -7.85
CA GLU A 179 19.16 6.77 -7.31
C GLU A 179 19.91 5.64 -8.02
N SER A 180 20.74 6.04 -8.99
CA SER A 180 21.95 5.25 -9.31
C SER A 180 22.93 5.47 -8.17
N LEU A 181 23.25 4.42 -7.43
CA LEU A 181 24.42 4.39 -6.56
C LEU A 181 25.69 4.66 -7.37
#